data_b62fbf4e1f46791a414adc417c8b4b05
#
_entry.id   b62fbf4e1f46791a414adc417c8b4b05
#
_cell.length_a   1.000
_cell.length_b   1.000
_cell.length_c   1.000
_cell.angle_alpha   90.00
_cell.angle_beta   90.00
_cell.angle_gamma   90.00
#
_symmetry.space_group_name_H-M   'P 1'
#
loop_
_entity.id
_entity.type
_entity.pdbx_description
1 polymer ?
#
loop_
_entity_poly.entity_id
_entity_poly.type
_entity_poly.pdbx_seq_one_letter_code
_entity_poly.pdbx_strand_id
1 'polypeptide(L)'
;QRSRLAKLLADCSDTMIMLSATPHDGRAKSFASLMNMLDPTAIADPQNYTPEDIKGLCIRRFKKDVKDQVSGSFLERKITLERCNASAKEEYAFDIFTEMQLEMDLGKTKGTGQLFKTSLEKSLFSSPAACIKSIEARLKKLYKKYTADDIKDIHLLENLKTALEAITPADFTRYQKLLDLLKSKEYAWNPADSGDSVVIFTERIETMKYLAERLRQDLGLKANAIQEISGGMSDAEQQRIVEDFGRTESSVRVLVASDVASEGLNLHYLSHRLIHFDIPWSLMVFQQRNGRIDRYGQQKRPDIRYMLIESDNKRIKGDMRIIEILITKEEQALKNIGDPSLLLGKFTIEDEELVVAETIESGSDSDVFEQTLDAGEDDFDPFEALMAAAGKEEDEDEKKSEIVSDETLFSDIDCIRHSHI
;
A
#
# COMPACT_ATOMS: atom_id res chain seq x y z
N GLN A 1 17.70 0.38 19.27
CA GLN A 1 18.98 1.06 18.97
C GLN A 1 18.73 2.43 18.34
N ARG A 2 17.90 2.56 17.31
CA ARG A 2 17.60 3.83 16.62
C ARG A 2 17.04 4.89 17.58
N SER A 3 16.09 4.54 18.43
CA SER A 3 15.49 5.46 19.43
C SER A 3 16.51 5.96 20.44
N ARG A 4 17.45 5.11 20.91
CA ARG A 4 18.55 5.52 21.81
C ARG A 4 19.51 6.50 21.14
N LEU A 5 19.82 6.28 19.88
CA LEU A 5 20.68 7.18 19.10
C LEU A 5 19.99 8.53 18.91
N ALA A 6 18.70 8.53 18.52
CA ALA A 6 17.92 9.75 18.34
C ALA A 6 17.86 10.57 19.64
N LYS A 7 17.62 9.91 20.79
CA LYS A 7 17.64 10.57 22.11
C LYS A 7 19.01 11.14 22.45
N LEU A 8 20.09 10.38 22.21
CA LEU A 8 21.44 10.89 22.45
C LEU A 8 21.75 12.12 21.58
N LEU A 9 21.33 12.11 20.32
CA LEU A 9 21.48 13.27 19.44
C LEU A 9 20.68 14.46 19.94
N ALA A 10 19.44 14.25 20.43
CA ALA A 10 18.63 15.29 21.04
C ALA A 10 19.33 15.90 22.28
N ASP A 11 19.80 15.04 23.18
CA ASP A 11 20.47 15.46 24.43
C ASP A 11 21.81 16.20 24.19
N CYS A 12 22.45 15.96 23.03
CA CYS A 12 23.72 16.59 22.66
C CYS A 12 23.59 17.78 21.70
N SER A 13 22.36 18.17 21.33
CA SER A 13 22.11 19.23 20.36
C SER A 13 21.51 20.46 21.03
N ASP A 14 22.03 21.65 20.70
CA ASP A 14 21.46 22.92 21.19
C ASP A 14 20.09 23.23 20.53
N THR A 15 19.86 22.69 19.33
CA THR A 15 18.61 22.87 18.58
C THR A 15 18.33 21.62 17.74
N MET A 16 17.07 21.17 17.76
CA MET A 16 16.63 20.04 16.97
C MET A 16 15.35 20.36 16.19
N ILE A 17 15.34 20.04 14.90
CA ILE A 17 14.15 20.08 14.05
C ILE A 17 13.89 18.67 13.55
N MET A 18 12.72 18.11 13.90
CA MET A 18 12.27 16.83 13.39
C MET A 18 11.26 17.03 12.26
N LEU A 19 11.45 16.35 11.13
CA LEU A 19 10.55 16.39 9.99
C LEU A 19 9.95 14.99 9.78
N SER A 20 8.63 14.91 9.76
CA SER A 20 7.89 13.68 9.51
C SER A 20 6.60 13.99 8.75
N ALA A 21 6.21 13.10 7.83
CA ALA A 21 4.88 13.14 7.24
C ALA A 21 3.83 12.54 8.20
N THR A 22 4.25 11.51 8.97
CA THR A 22 3.43 10.82 9.96
C THR A 22 4.19 10.81 11.30
N PRO A 23 3.95 11.79 12.19
CA PRO A 23 4.75 11.96 13.41
C PRO A 23 4.45 10.92 14.50
N HIS A 24 3.46 10.07 14.32
CA HIS A 24 3.03 9.04 15.27
C HIS A 24 2.64 7.74 14.55
N ASP A 25 2.69 6.66 15.29
CA ASP A 25 2.31 5.30 14.90
C ASP A 25 1.00 4.83 15.56
N GLY A 26 0.14 5.78 15.99
CA GLY A 26 -1.09 5.52 16.73
C GLY A 26 -0.91 5.31 18.23
N ARG A 27 0.34 5.26 18.74
CA ARG A 27 0.62 5.01 20.14
C ARG A 27 0.99 6.31 20.85
N ALA A 28 0.22 6.66 21.89
CA ALA A 28 0.48 7.84 22.72
C ALA A 28 1.94 7.91 23.19
N LYS A 29 2.48 6.80 23.67
CA LYS A 29 3.88 6.70 24.16
C LYS A 29 4.92 7.00 23.09
N SER A 30 4.69 6.56 21.84
CA SER A 30 5.62 6.83 20.73
C SER A 30 5.67 8.31 20.41
N PHE A 31 4.51 8.94 20.29
CA PHE A 31 4.41 10.37 20.03
C PHE A 31 4.97 11.22 21.19
N ALA A 32 4.62 10.88 22.44
CA ALA A 32 5.19 11.53 23.62
C ALA A 32 6.72 11.41 23.65
N SER A 33 7.27 10.26 23.28
CA SER A 33 8.71 10.06 23.17
C SER A 33 9.36 10.98 22.15
N LEU A 34 8.71 11.24 21.01
CA LEU A 34 9.20 12.19 19.99
C LEU A 34 9.12 13.64 20.52
N MET A 35 8.02 14.03 21.15
CA MET A 35 7.88 15.37 21.73
C MET A 35 8.90 15.63 22.84
N ASN A 36 9.12 14.64 23.72
CA ASN A 36 10.12 14.73 24.78
C ASN A 36 11.60 14.69 24.30
N MET A 37 11.84 14.40 23.01
CA MET A 37 13.15 14.64 22.39
C MET A 37 13.35 16.11 22.01
N LEU A 38 12.26 16.85 21.74
CA LEU A 38 12.29 18.29 21.45
C LEU A 38 12.33 19.12 22.73
N ASP A 39 11.51 18.75 23.72
CA ASP A 39 11.49 19.32 25.04
C ASP A 39 11.26 18.24 26.10
N PRO A 40 12.27 17.86 26.89
CA PRO A 40 12.16 16.79 27.90
C PRO A 40 11.10 17.03 28.97
N THR A 41 10.59 18.25 29.09
CA THR A 41 9.57 18.65 30.08
C THR A 41 8.16 18.75 29.50
N ALA A 42 8.00 18.57 28.20
CA ALA A 42 6.73 18.80 27.50
C ALA A 42 5.63 17.84 27.97
N ILE A 43 5.92 16.58 28.04
CA ILE A 43 4.94 15.53 28.39
C ILE A 43 5.44 14.77 29.61
N ALA A 44 4.78 15.03 30.74
CA ALA A 44 5.12 14.40 32.02
C ALA A 44 4.62 12.95 32.10
N ASP A 45 3.39 12.69 31.61
CA ASP A 45 2.81 11.36 31.53
C ASP A 45 2.58 10.97 30.06
N PRO A 46 3.37 10.03 29.52
CA PRO A 46 3.24 9.59 28.12
C PRO A 46 1.90 8.93 27.76
N GLN A 47 1.06 8.61 28.75
CA GLN A 47 -0.25 8.00 28.54
C GLN A 47 -1.40 9.01 28.68
N ASN A 48 -1.14 10.15 29.31
CA ASN A 48 -2.18 11.15 29.59
C ASN A 48 -1.63 12.56 29.39
N TYR A 49 -1.74 13.09 28.18
CA TYR A 49 -1.32 14.45 27.82
C TYR A 49 -2.34 15.11 26.90
N THR A 50 -2.29 16.42 26.80
CA THR A 50 -3.26 17.26 26.08
C THR A 50 -2.61 18.04 24.94
N PRO A 51 -3.40 18.64 24.03
CA PRO A 51 -2.90 19.56 23.01
C PRO A 51 -2.07 20.70 23.56
N GLU A 52 -2.43 21.20 24.75
CA GLU A 52 -1.73 22.28 25.40
C GLU A 52 -0.29 21.92 25.80
N ASP A 53 -0.04 20.67 26.17
CA ASP A 53 1.29 20.18 26.59
C ASP A 53 2.31 20.21 25.45
N ILE A 54 1.86 20.12 24.21
CA ILE A 54 2.70 20.14 23.00
C ILE A 54 2.57 21.42 22.18
N LYS A 55 1.83 22.39 22.69
CA LYS A 55 1.61 23.64 21.96
C LYS A 55 2.93 24.38 21.72
N GLY A 56 3.18 24.65 20.43
CA GLY A 56 4.40 25.31 20.00
C GLY A 56 5.57 24.38 19.68
N LEU A 57 5.50 23.10 20.03
CA LEU A 57 6.51 22.10 19.67
C LEU A 57 6.27 21.45 18.32
N CYS A 58 5.02 21.40 17.87
CA CYS A 58 4.62 20.74 16.61
C CYS A 58 3.89 21.74 15.71
N ILE A 59 4.29 21.77 14.45
CA ILE A 59 3.58 22.51 13.38
C ILE A 59 3.23 21.50 12.30
N ARG A 60 1.94 21.28 12.10
CA ARG A 60 1.42 20.47 11.01
C ARG A 60 0.83 21.35 9.93
N ARG A 61 1.18 21.11 8.67
CA ARG A 61 0.63 21.83 7.51
C ARG A 61 0.29 20.86 6.42
N PHE A 62 -0.89 21.00 5.87
CA PHE A 62 -1.36 20.23 4.72
C PHE A 62 -1.14 21.00 3.42
N LYS A 63 -1.18 20.30 2.30
CA LYS A 63 -1.06 20.92 0.95
C LYS A 63 -2.09 22.05 0.76
N LYS A 64 -3.31 21.89 1.29
CA LYS A 64 -4.37 22.91 1.26
C LYS A 64 -3.98 24.19 1.97
N ASP A 65 -3.30 24.09 3.13
CA ASP A 65 -2.97 25.24 3.98
C ASP A 65 -1.85 26.11 3.38
N VAL A 66 -1.02 25.54 2.52
CA VAL A 66 0.11 26.24 1.88
C VAL A 66 -0.14 26.60 0.42
N LYS A 67 -1.23 26.10 -0.18
CA LYS A 67 -1.55 26.29 -1.60
C LYS A 67 -1.58 27.78 -1.99
N ASP A 68 -2.17 28.63 -1.15
CA ASP A 68 -2.31 30.07 -1.40
C ASP A 68 -1.03 30.86 -1.14
N GLN A 69 -0.11 30.31 -0.31
CA GLN A 69 1.16 30.93 0.03
C GLN A 69 2.25 30.65 -1.01
N VAL A 70 2.09 29.53 -1.75
CA VAL A 70 3.05 29.09 -2.75
C VAL A 70 2.40 29.20 -4.13
N SER A 71 2.22 30.44 -4.58
CA SER A 71 1.54 30.75 -5.83
C SER A 71 2.16 30.02 -7.04
N GLY A 72 1.32 29.26 -7.76
CA GLY A 72 1.65 28.66 -9.05
C GLY A 72 2.40 27.33 -9.03
N SER A 73 2.69 26.76 -7.86
CA SER A 73 3.59 25.60 -7.75
C SER A 73 2.90 24.25 -7.56
N PHE A 74 1.58 24.21 -7.39
CA PHE A 74 0.82 22.98 -7.29
C PHE A 74 -0.15 22.83 -8.46
N LEU A 75 0.17 21.92 -9.37
CA LEU A 75 -0.74 21.50 -10.42
C LEU A 75 -1.72 20.47 -9.87
N GLU A 76 -3.02 20.70 -10.10
CA GLU A 76 -4.04 19.74 -9.68
C GLU A 76 -3.87 18.41 -10.43
N ARG A 77 -3.77 17.31 -9.68
CA ARG A 77 -3.61 15.97 -10.25
C ARG A 77 -4.83 15.54 -11.06
N LYS A 78 -4.62 14.73 -12.08
CA LYS A 78 -5.68 14.04 -12.83
C LYS A 78 -5.73 12.59 -12.37
N ILE A 79 -6.90 12.15 -11.92
CA ILE A 79 -7.15 10.75 -11.56
C ILE A 79 -8.06 10.13 -12.63
N THR A 80 -7.74 8.91 -13.05
CA THR A 80 -8.55 8.14 -14.00
C THR A 80 -8.57 6.67 -13.59
N LEU A 81 -9.77 6.10 -13.57
CA LEU A 81 -10.01 4.68 -13.35
C LEU A 81 -9.97 3.94 -14.70
N GLU A 82 -9.01 3.05 -14.87
CA GLU A 82 -8.85 2.21 -16.06
C GLU A 82 -9.47 0.84 -15.78
N ARG A 83 -10.69 0.63 -16.29
CA ARG A 83 -11.47 -0.58 -16.06
C ARG A 83 -11.24 -1.61 -17.17
N CYS A 84 -11.21 -2.88 -16.79
CA CYS A 84 -11.19 -4.01 -17.72
C CYS A 84 -12.07 -5.14 -17.18
N ASN A 85 -12.80 -5.81 -18.06
CA ASN A 85 -13.58 -6.99 -17.70
C ASN A 85 -12.68 -8.19 -17.57
N ALA A 86 -12.89 -9.01 -16.55
CA ALA A 86 -12.17 -10.28 -16.39
C ALA A 86 -12.37 -11.20 -17.60
N SER A 87 -11.34 -11.93 -17.99
CA SER A 87 -11.45 -12.97 -19.00
C SER A 87 -12.18 -14.20 -18.43
N ALA A 88 -12.64 -15.08 -19.30
CA ALA A 88 -13.30 -16.32 -18.86
C ALA A 88 -12.40 -17.18 -17.95
N LYS A 89 -11.07 -17.11 -18.12
CA LYS A 89 -10.13 -17.84 -17.28
C LYS A 89 -9.92 -17.16 -15.93
N GLU A 90 -9.92 -15.83 -15.89
CA GLU A 90 -9.89 -15.08 -14.63
C GLU A 90 -11.18 -15.30 -13.84
N GLU A 91 -12.36 -15.22 -14.50
CA GLU A 91 -13.65 -15.52 -13.87
C GLU A 91 -13.67 -16.94 -13.27
N TYR A 92 -13.19 -17.94 -14.01
CA TYR A 92 -13.09 -19.31 -13.49
C TYR A 92 -12.19 -19.41 -12.25
N ALA A 93 -11.06 -18.71 -12.22
CA ALA A 93 -10.22 -18.67 -11.04
C ALA A 93 -10.89 -17.94 -9.85
N PHE A 94 -11.64 -16.87 -10.13
CA PHE A 94 -12.43 -16.15 -9.13
C PHE A 94 -13.53 -17.01 -8.54
N ASP A 95 -14.23 -17.79 -9.35
CA ASP A 95 -15.26 -18.73 -8.89
C ASP A 95 -14.66 -19.78 -7.95
N ILE A 96 -13.56 -20.41 -8.35
CA ILE A 96 -12.85 -21.37 -7.49
C ILE A 96 -12.44 -20.73 -6.17
N PHE A 97 -11.87 -19.53 -6.20
CA PHE A 97 -11.44 -18.82 -4.99
C PHE A 97 -12.61 -18.52 -4.06
N THR A 98 -13.72 -18.00 -4.59
CA THR A 98 -14.89 -17.61 -3.79
C THR A 98 -15.63 -18.81 -3.18
N GLU A 99 -15.66 -19.95 -3.88
CA GLU A 99 -16.24 -21.20 -3.40
C GLU A 99 -15.34 -21.97 -2.42
N MET A 100 -14.05 -21.62 -2.36
CA MET A 100 -13.06 -22.32 -1.56
C MET A 100 -13.31 -22.11 -0.06
N GLN A 101 -13.50 -23.21 0.67
CA GLN A 101 -13.59 -23.26 2.14
C GLN A 101 -12.45 -24.10 2.68
N LEU A 102 -11.47 -23.48 3.30
CA LEU A 102 -10.32 -24.13 3.89
C LEU A 102 -10.68 -24.69 5.28
N GLU A 103 -10.25 -25.92 5.59
CA GLU A 103 -10.47 -26.55 6.91
C GLU A 103 -9.74 -25.78 8.02
N MET A 104 -8.61 -25.17 7.72
CA MET A 104 -7.90 -24.28 8.63
C MET A 104 -8.76 -23.08 9.11
N ASP A 105 -9.76 -22.68 8.34
CA ASP A 105 -10.69 -21.61 8.71
C ASP A 105 -11.74 -22.12 9.73
N LEU A 106 -11.96 -23.42 9.79
CA LEU A 106 -12.95 -24.07 10.66
C LEU A 106 -12.34 -24.54 12.01
N GLY A 107 -11.01 -24.50 12.15
CA GLY A 107 -10.27 -25.03 13.31
C GLY A 107 -10.26 -24.12 14.55
N LYS A 108 -9.64 -24.62 15.63
CA LYS A 108 -9.53 -23.93 16.94
C LYS A 108 -8.74 -22.61 16.91
N THR A 109 -7.99 -22.35 15.84
CA THR A 109 -7.24 -21.11 15.57
C THR A 109 -7.94 -20.29 14.49
N LYS A 110 -9.18 -19.88 14.72
CA LYS A 110 -10.00 -19.13 13.74
C LYS A 110 -9.34 -17.92 13.08
N GLY A 111 -8.35 -17.28 13.70
CA GLY A 111 -7.68 -16.11 13.13
C GLY A 111 -6.63 -16.39 12.05
N THR A 112 -5.99 -17.58 12.07
CA THR A 112 -4.85 -17.85 11.18
C THR A 112 -5.26 -18.22 9.75
N GLY A 113 -6.39 -18.92 9.62
CA GLY A 113 -6.92 -19.31 8.32
C GLY A 113 -7.48 -18.10 7.57
N GLN A 114 -8.21 -17.28 8.27
CA GLN A 114 -8.83 -16.06 7.73
C GLN A 114 -7.77 -15.08 7.19
N LEU A 115 -6.72 -14.82 7.97
CA LEU A 115 -5.58 -14.01 7.54
C LEU A 115 -4.90 -14.54 6.27
N PHE A 116 -4.80 -15.87 6.14
CA PHE A 116 -4.24 -16.46 4.93
C PHE A 116 -5.16 -16.24 3.72
N LYS A 117 -6.47 -16.41 3.87
CA LYS A 117 -7.45 -16.21 2.80
C LYS A 117 -7.42 -14.75 2.32
N THR A 118 -7.40 -13.78 3.23
CA THR A 118 -7.25 -12.35 2.92
C THR A 118 -5.94 -12.06 2.19
N SER A 119 -4.81 -12.60 2.67
CA SER A 119 -3.52 -12.45 1.99
C SER A 119 -3.52 -13.09 0.59
N LEU A 120 -4.23 -14.21 0.42
CA LEU A 120 -4.39 -14.88 -0.87
C LEU A 120 -5.25 -14.03 -1.81
N GLU A 121 -6.32 -13.41 -1.31
CA GLU A 121 -7.18 -12.50 -2.05
C GLU A 121 -6.45 -11.25 -2.54
N LYS A 122 -5.69 -10.59 -1.67
CA LYS A 122 -4.78 -9.50 -2.06
C LYS A 122 -3.82 -9.93 -3.17
N SER A 123 -3.27 -11.14 -3.06
CA SER A 123 -2.37 -11.69 -4.09
C SER A 123 -3.11 -11.97 -5.40
N LEU A 124 -4.36 -12.48 -5.34
CA LEU A 124 -5.23 -12.70 -6.48
C LEU A 124 -5.56 -11.39 -7.20
N PHE A 125 -5.88 -10.34 -6.43
CA PHE A 125 -6.12 -9.00 -6.97
C PHE A 125 -4.87 -8.30 -7.48
N SER A 126 -3.68 -8.78 -7.15
CA SER A 126 -2.44 -8.27 -7.73
C SER A 126 -2.12 -8.94 -9.06
N SER A 127 -1.89 -10.25 -9.08
CA SER A 127 -1.67 -11.00 -10.31
C SER A 127 -1.77 -12.52 -10.12
N PRO A 128 -2.01 -13.29 -11.20
CA PRO A 128 -1.91 -14.74 -11.17
C PRO A 128 -0.57 -15.23 -10.61
N ALA A 129 0.54 -14.61 -11.01
CA ALA A 129 1.88 -14.97 -10.56
C ALA A 129 2.07 -14.78 -9.03
N ALA A 130 1.56 -13.69 -8.47
CA ALA A 130 1.61 -13.43 -7.04
C ALA A 130 0.75 -14.43 -6.25
N CYS A 131 -0.45 -14.73 -6.74
CA CYS A 131 -1.34 -15.71 -6.11
C CYS A 131 -0.76 -17.12 -6.14
N ILE A 132 -0.23 -17.59 -7.28
CA ILE A 132 0.47 -18.86 -7.41
C ILE A 132 1.61 -18.96 -6.39
N LYS A 133 2.40 -17.90 -6.24
CA LYS A 133 3.52 -17.89 -5.29
C LYS A 133 3.05 -18.04 -3.83
N SER A 134 1.97 -17.35 -3.48
CA SER A 134 1.35 -17.46 -2.14
C SER A 134 0.84 -18.88 -1.88
N ILE A 135 0.20 -19.50 -2.88
CA ILE A 135 -0.25 -20.89 -2.82
C ILE A 135 0.94 -21.86 -2.63
N GLU A 136 1.99 -21.70 -3.43
CA GLU A 136 3.20 -22.55 -3.35
C GLU A 136 3.87 -22.49 -1.98
N ALA A 137 3.98 -21.28 -1.42
CA ALA A 137 4.52 -21.10 -0.08
C ALA A 137 3.66 -21.83 0.98
N ARG A 138 2.34 -21.79 0.85
CA ARG A 138 1.42 -22.49 1.73
C ARG A 138 1.49 -24.01 1.56
N LEU A 139 1.42 -24.52 0.33
CA LEU A 139 1.55 -25.94 0.02
C LEU A 139 2.85 -26.52 0.59
N LYS A 140 3.97 -25.81 0.47
CA LYS A 140 5.26 -26.22 1.04
C LYS A 140 5.20 -26.41 2.56
N LYS A 141 4.41 -25.59 3.27
CA LYS A 141 4.19 -25.73 4.72
C LYS A 141 3.29 -26.94 5.03
N LEU A 142 2.19 -27.12 4.29
CA LEU A 142 1.25 -28.24 4.45
C LEU A 142 1.91 -29.60 4.18
N TYR A 143 2.72 -29.72 3.13
CA TYR A 143 3.45 -30.96 2.84
C TYR A 143 4.49 -31.37 3.90
N LYS A 144 4.95 -30.41 4.74
CA LYS A 144 5.89 -30.72 5.84
C LYS A 144 5.21 -31.29 7.08
N LYS A 145 3.95 -30.93 7.33
CA LYS A 145 3.15 -31.36 8.48
C LYS A 145 1.84 -31.97 7.98
N TYR A 146 1.92 -33.17 7.40
CA TYR A 146 0.80 -33.80 6.72
C TYR A 146 -0.21 -34.39 7.71
N THR A 147 -1.41 -33.80 7.78
CA THR A 147 -2.56 -34.34 8.54
C THR A 147 -3.72 -34.65 7.58
N ALA A 148 -4.76 -35.37 8.07
CA ALA A 148 -5.92 -35.68 7.23
C ALA A 148 -6.69 -34.42 6.79
N ASP A 149 -6.74 -33.39 7.64
CA ASP A 149 -7.40 -32.12 7.34
C ASP A 149 -6.62 -31.32 6.28
N ASP A 150 -5.29 -31.43 6.28
CA ASP A 150 -4.44 -30.76 5.30
C ASP A 150 -4.65 -31.28 3.86
N ILE A 151 -5.13 -32.52 3.69
CA ILE A 151 -5.37 -33.12 2.35
C ILE A 151 -6.41 -32.31 1.57
N LYS A 152 -7.50 -31.91 2.24
CA LYS A 152 -8.57 -31.13 1.59
C LYS A 152 -8.08 -29.77 1.19
N ASP A 153 -7.39 -29.07 2.09
CA ASP A 153 -6.80 -27.75 1.83
C ASP A 153 -5.78 -27.81 0.69
N ILE A 154 -4.94 -28.85 0.65
CA ILE A 154 -3.99 -29.09 -0.44
C ILE A 154 -4.72 -29.19 -1.78
N HIS A 155 -5.76 -30.02 -1.89
CA HIS A 155 -6.51 -30.18 -3.14
C HIS A 155 -7.19 -28.88 -3.60
N LEU A 156 -7.76 -28.10 -2.66
CA LEU A 156 -8.38 -26.83 -2.97
C LEU A 156 -7.35 -25.82 -3.50
N LEU A 157 -6.18 -25.74 -2.86
CA LEU A 157 -5.10 -24.85 -3.28
C LEU A 157 -4.47 -25.27 -4.61
N GLU A 158 -4.30 -26.57 -4.85
CA GLU A 158 -3.80 -27.09 -6.14
C GLU A 158 -4.79 -26.82 -7.28
N ASN A 159 -6.10 -26.95 -7.02
CA ASN A 159 -7.13 -26.62 -8.01
C ASN A 159 -7.09 -25.14 -8.39
N LEU A 160 -7.03 -24.25 -7.40
CA LEU A 160 -6.88 -22.81 -7.65
C LEU A 160 -5.58 -22.50 -8.40
N LYS A 161 -4.47 -23.12 -7.99
CA LYS A 161 -3.18 -22.95 -8.68
C LYS A 161 -3.28 -23.34 -10.16
N THR A 162 -3.89 -24.48 -10.46
CA THR A 162 -4.07 -24.96 -11.84
C THR A 162 -4.89 -23.99 -12.68
N ALA A 163 -5.96 -23.42 -12.13
CA ALA A 163 -6.77 -22.41 -12.80
C ALA A 163 -5.97 -21.13 -13.09
N LEU A 164 -5.15 -20.68 -12.13
CA LEU A 164 -4.29 -19.50 -12.29
C LEU A 164 -3.18 -19.71 -13.32
N GLU A 165 -2.57 -20.92 -13.38
CA GLU A 165 -1.55 -21.29 -14.35
C GLU A 165 -2.11 -21.34 -15.80
N ALA A 166 -3.41 -21.55 -15.95
CA ALA A 166 -4.08 -21.52 -17.25
C ALA A 166 -4.27 -20.10 -17.81
N ILE A 167 -4.14 -19.05 -16.98
CA ILE A 167 -4.24 -17.65 -17.38
C ILE A 167 -2.95 -17.26 -18.11
N THR A 168 -3.03 -17.16 -19.43
CA THR A 168 -1.90 -16.69 -20.25
C THR A 168 -1.78 -15.16 -20.18
N PRO A 169 -0.67 -14.57 -20.64
CA PRO A 169 -0.58 -13.11 -20.74
C PRO A 169 -1.69 -12.45 -21.54
N ALA A 170 -2.24 -13.14 -22.56
CA ALA A 170 -3.37 -12.66 -23.35
C ALA A 170 -4.70 -12.70 -22.59
N ASP A 171 -4.82 -13.63 -21.63
CA ASP A 171 -6.01 -13.76 -20.79
C ASP A 171 -5.94 -12.83 -19.54
N PHE A 172 -4.75 -12.35 -19.15
CA PHE A 172 -4.58 -11.44 -18.02
C PHE A 172 -5.00 -10.02 -18.44
N THR A 173 -6.27 -9.73 -18.27
CA THR A 173 -6.93 -8.56 -18.86
C THR A 173 -6.40 -7.24 -18.32
N ARG A 174 -6.04 -7.17 -17.05
CA ARG A 174 -5.41 -5.97 -16.47
C ARG A 174 -4.05 -5.68 -17.10
N TYR A 175 -3.25 -6.70 -17.38
CA TYR A 175 -2.00 -6.53 -18.10
C TYR A 175 -2.23 -6.06 -19.53
N GLN A 176 -3.20 -6.64 -20.25
CA GLN A 176 -3.56 -6.18 -21.59
C GLN A 176 -4.03 -4.72 -21.58
N LYS A 177 -4.86 -4.33 -20.61
CA LYS A 177 -5.30 -2.95 -20.42
C LYS A 177 -4.14 -2.00 -20.17
N LEU A 178 -3.13 -2.42 -19.39
CA LEU A 178 -1.90 -1.65 -19.19
C LEU A 178 -1.14 -1.44 -20.51
N LEU A 179 -0.98 -2.49 -21.32
CA LEU A 179 -0.33 -2.38 -22.62
C LEU A 179 -1.09 -1.45 -23.57
N ASP A 180 -2.41 -1.57 -23.62
CA ASP A 180 -3.26 -0.73 -24.44
C ASP A 180 -3.17 0.75 -24.00
N LEU A 181 -3.18 0.99 -22.68
CA LEU A 181 -3.00 2.33 -22.11
C LEU A 181 -1.66 2.92 -22.56
N LEU A 182 -0.55 2.21 -22.35
CA LEU A 182 0.79 2.69 -22.69
C LEU A 182 0.98 2.94 -24.20
N LYS A 183 0.23 2.24 -25.06
CA LYS A 183 0.25 2.41 -26.52
C LYS A 183 -0.82 3.40 -27.03
N SER A 184 -1.73 3.86 -26.16
CA SER A 184 -2.87 4.67 -26.57
C SER A 184 -2.48 6.10 -26.91
N LYS A 185 -3.14 6.67 -27.93
CA LYS A 185 -2.99 8.06 -28.30
C LYS A 185 -3.57 9.03 -27.25
N GLU A 186 -4.52 8.57 -26.46
CA GLU A 186 -5.14 9.35 -25.39
C GLU A 186 -4.18 9.56 -24.23
N TYR A 187 -3.50 8.49 -23.78
CA TYR A 187 -2.46 8.58 -22.76
C TYR A 187 -1.23 9.32 -23.25
N ALA A 188 -0.98 9.27 -24.58
CA ALA A 188 0.06 10.00 -25.28
C ALA A 188 1.46 9.87 -24.65
N TRP A 189 1.76 8.70 -24.04
CA TRP A 189 3.10 8.43 -23.55
C TRP A 189 4.09 8.29 -24.70
N ASN A 190 5.20 9.02 -24.61
CA ASN A 190 6.25 8.97 -25.64
C ASN A 190 7.56 8.40 -25.08
N PRO A 191 7.84 7.10 -25.26
CA PRO A 191 9.08 6.50 -24.77
C PRO A 191 10.35 7.01 -25.47
N ALA A 192 10.24 7.77 -26.57
CA ALA A 192 11.38 8.41 -27.21
C ALA A 192 11.81 9.72 -26.50
N ASP A 193 10.89 10.33 -25.74
CA ASP A 193 11.17 11.49 -24.91
C ASP A 193 11.72 11.06 -23.54
N SER A 194 12.93 11.48 -23.22
CA SER A 194 13.55 11.19 -21.92
C SER A 194 12.85 11.87 -20.76
N GLY A 195 12.09 12.92 -21.01
CA GLY A 195 11.29 13.65 -20.01
C GLY A 195 9.86 13.10 -19.83
N ASP A 196 9.52 11.98 -20.49
CA ASP A 196 8.19 11.36 -20.38
C ASP A 196 8.31 9.91 -19.88
N SER A 197 8.67 9.75 -18.63
CA SER A 197 8.80 8.46 -17.97
C SER A 197 7.52 8.09 -17.22
N VAL A 198 7.32 6.78 -16.98
CA VAL A 198 6.16 6.23 -16.26
C VAL A 198 6.61 5.46 -15.04
N VAL A 199 5.93 5.66 -13.93
CA VAL A 199 6.08 4.87 -12.70
C VAL A 199 4.87 3.96 -12.55
N ILE A 200 5.11 2.66 -12.34
CA ILE A 200 4.07 1.65 -12.12
C ILE A 200 4.30 1.08 -10.71
N PHE A 201 3.32 1.26 -9.83
CA PHE A 201 3.35 0.67 -8.51
C PHE A 201 2.56 -0.63 -8.45
N THR A 202 3.10 -1.59 -7.72
CA THR A 202 2.44 -2.83 -7.32
C THR A 202 2.88 -3.25 -5.92
N GLU A 203 2.00 -3.86 -5.15
CA GLU A 203 2.30 -4.32 -3.79
C GLU A 203 3.21 -5.57 -3.82
N ARG A 204 2.95 -6.49 -4.76
CA ARG A 204 3.59 -7.81 -4.78
C ARG A 204 4.84 -7.85 -5.65
N ILE A 205 5.95 -8.32 -5.08
CA ILE A 205 7.23 -8.47 -5.78
C ILE A 205 7.10 -9.37 -7.01
N GLU A 206 6.30 -10.43 -6.93
CA GLU A 206 6.10 -11.33 -8.08
C GLU A 206 5.34 -10.66 -9.22
N THR A 207 4.38 -9.77 -8.89
CA THR A 207 3.71 -8.94 -9.90
C THR A 207 4.69 -7.94 -10.52
N MET A 208 5.54 -7.30 -9.72
CA MET A 208 6.57 -6.38 -10.20
C MET A 208 7.51 -7.06 -11.21
N LYS A 209 8.04 -8.24 -10.85
CA LYS A 209 8.90 -9.03 -11.74
C LYS A 209 8.18 -9.43 -13.04
N TYR A 210 6.95 -9.92 -12.90
CA TYR A 210 6.11 -10.29 -14.04
C TYR A 210 5.93 -9.10 -15.00
N LEU A 211 5.53 -7.94 -14.47
CA LEU A 211 5.32 -6.72 -15.26
C LEU A 211 6.60 -6.28 -15.97
N ALA A 212 7.71 -6.24 -15.25
CA ALA A 212 8.99 -5.80 -15.82
C ALA A 212 9.46 -6.72 -16.94
N GLU A 213 9.36 -8.03 -16.74
CA GLU A 213 9.72 -9.02 -17.76
C GLU A 213 8.83 -8.92 -19.01
N ARG A 214 7.50 -8.88 -18.80
CA ARG A 214 6.56 -8.83 -19.91
C ARG A 214 6.62 -7.52 -20.67
N LEU A 215 6.72 -6.37 -19.99
CA LEU A 215 6.83 -5.07 -20.63
C LEU A 215 8.10 -4.94 -21.48
N ARG A 216 9.24 -5.56 -21.07
CA ARG A 216 10.45 -5.62 -21.90
C ARG A 216 10.20 -6.33 -23.22
N GLN A 217 9.38 -7.38 -23.21
CA GLN A 217 9.05 -8.14 -24.41
C GLN A 217 8.02 -7.42 -25.30
N ASP A 218 6.96 -6.88 -24.69
CA ASP A 218 5.75 -6.47 -25.40
C ASP A 218 5.75 -4.99 -25.84
N LEU A 219 6.62 -4.14 -25.26
CA LEU A 219 6.77 -2.74 -25.67
C LEU A 219 7.84 -2.52 -26.76
N GLY A 220 8.67 -3.51 -27.04
CA GLY A 220 9.73 -3.38 -28.04
C GLY A 220 10.82 -2.36 -27.64
N LEU A 221 10.96 -2.05 -26.35
CA LEU A 221 11.96 -1.14 -25.82
C LEU A 221 13.28 -1.85 -25.58
N LYS A 222 14.36 -1.08 -25.42
CA LYS A 222 15.64 -1.64 -24.99
C LYS A 222 15.49 -2.29 -23.62
N ALA A 223 16.24 -3.38 -23.36
CA ALA A 223 16.15 -4.13 -22.10
C ALA A 223 16.34 -3.27 -20.84
N ASN A 224 17.22 -2.27 -20.92
CA ASN A 224 17.47 -1.34 -19.82
C ASN A 224 16.46 -0.16 -19.72
N ALA A 225 15.49 -0.09 -20.62
CA ALA A 225 14.44 0.95 -20.56
C ALA A 225 13.40 0.69 -19.46
N ILE A 226 13.37 -0.53 -18.92
CA ILE A 226 12.46 -0.90 -17.85
C ILE A 226 13.30 -1.38 -16.66
N GLN A 227 13.17 -0.66 -15.55
CA GLN A 227 13.85 -0.97 -14.30
C GLN A 227 12.86 -1.40 -13.23
N GLU A 228 13.34 -2.21 -12.31
CA GLU A 228 12.60 -2.68 -11.14
C GLU A 228 13.20 -2.08 -9.89
N ILE A 229 12.36 -1.73 -8.90
CA ILE A 229 12.83 -1.28 -7.60
C ILE A 229 11.97 -1.90 -6.49
N SER A 230 12.62 -2.57 -5.54
CA SER A 230 11.95 -3.25 -4.42
C SER A 230 12.69 -3.04 -3.11
N GLY A 231 11.99 -3.20 -1.99
CA GLY A 231 12.58 -3.06 -0.65
C GLY A 231 13.64 -4.10 -0.30
N GLY A 232 13.75 -5.20 -1.07
CA GLY A 232 14.82 -6.19 -0.90
C GLY A 232 16.17 -5.80 -1.52
N MET A 233 16.22 -4.68 -2.25
CA MET A 233 17.46 -4.13 -2.80
C MET A 233 18.18 -3.30 -1.75
N SER A 234 19.50 -3.22 -1.84
CA SER A 234 20.29 -2.31 -1.00
C SER A 234 19.98 -0.84 -1.32
N ASP A 235 20.12 0.05 -0.33
CA ASP A 235 19.90 1.49 -0.50
C ASP A 235 20.73 2.06 -1.66
N ALA A 236 21.95 1.57 -1.84
CA ALA A 236 22.84 2.00 -2.92
C ALA A 236 22.34 1.58 -4.31
N GLU A 237 21.74 0.40 -4.43
CA GLU A 237 21.11 -0.06 -5.69
C GLU A 237 19.87 0.73 -5.99
N GLN A 238 19.01 0.96 -5.00
CA GLN A 238 17.80 1.77 -5.15
C GLN A 238 18.16 3.19 -5.59
N GLN A 239 19.13 3.82 -4.93
CA GLN A 239 19.61 5.16 -5.28
C GLN A 239 20.14 5.21 -6.70
N ARG A 240 20.95 4.24 -7.11
CA ARG A 240 21.49 4.16 -8.48
C ARG A 240 20.36 4.08 -9.52
N ILE A 241 19.34 3.24 -9.30
CA ILE A 241 18.20 3.11 -10.21
C ILE A 241 17.45 4.45 -10.33
N VAL A 242 17.22 5.14 -9.20
CA VAL A 242 16.56 6.44 -9.18
C VAL A 242 17.39 7.51 -9.89
N GLU A 243 18.70 7.54 -9.67
CA GLU A 243 19.60 8.45 -10.38
C GLU A 243 19.61 8.16 -11.88
N ASP A 244 19.66 6.90 -12.28
CA ASP A 244 19.60 6.50 -13.69
C ASP A 244 18.23 6.86 -14.29
N PHE A 245 17.13 6.66 -13.57
CA PHE A 245 15.79 7.08 -13.99
C PHE A 245 15.71 8.61 -14.20
N GLY A 246 16.43 9.38 -13.38
CA GLY A 246 16.46 10.84 -13.38
C GLY A 246 17.32 11.53 -14.41
N ARG A 247 18.21 10.80 -15.07
CA ARG A 247 19.15 11.40 -16.03
C ARG A 247 18.49 11.58 -17.39
N THR A 248 18.63 12.77 -17.99
CA THR A 248 18.12 13.06 -19.33
C THR A 248 18.73 12.14 -20.40
N GLU A 249 19.95 11.67 -20.20
CA GLU A 249 20.65 10.74 -21.11
C GLU A 249 20.31 9.27 -20.87
N SER A 250 19.55 8.98 -19.80
CA SER A 250 19.17 7.61 -19.46
C SER A 250 18.21 7.04 -20.48
N SER A 251 18.33 5.74 -20.69
CA SER A 251 17.37 4.97 -21.49
C SER A 251 16.16 4.49 -20.70
N VAL A 252 16.15 4.66 -19.38
CA VAL A 252 15.04 4.20 -18.52
C VAL A 252 13.78 5.03 -18.81
N ARG A 253 12.68 4.35 -19.10
CA ARG A 253 11.39 4.93 -19.46
C ARG A 253 10.25 4.46 -18.56
N VAL A 254 10.40 3.29 -17.99
CA VAL A 254 9.42 2.70 -17.07
C VAL A 254 10.14 2.24 -15.81
N LEU A 255 9.65 2.68 -14.67
CA LEU A 255 10.05 2.20 -13.36
C LEU A 255 8.91 1.38 -12.76
N VAL A 256 9.11 0.08 -12.54
CA VAL A 256 8.16 -0.77 -11.82
C VAL A 256 8.62 -0.88 -10.37
N ALA A 257 7.82 -0.42 -9.44
CA ALA A 257 8.20 -0.27 -8.04
C ALA A 257 7.26 -1.02 -7.10
N SER A 258 7.83 -1.65 -6.07
CA SER A 258 7.05 -2.14 -4.92
C SER A 258 6.93 -1.05 -3.85
N ASP A 259 5.91 -1.17 -2.96
CA ASP A 259 5.61 -0.16 -1.93
C ASP A 259 6.79 0.11 -1.01
N VAL A 260 7.44 -0.92 -0.52
CA VAL A 260 8.58 -0.79 0.41
C VAL A 260 9.74 0.00 -0.20
N ALA A 261 9.94 -0.10 -1.51
CA ALA A 261 10.97 0.66 -2.20
C ALA A 261 10.57 2.11 -2.47
N SER A 262 9.28 2.42 -2.37
CA SER A 262 8.79 3.78 -2.64
C SER A 262 9.15 4.78 -1.54
N GLU A 263 9.45 4.33 -0.32
CA GLU A 263 9.80 5.22 0.78
C GLU A 263 11.10 6.00 0.49
N GLY A 264 11.04 7.32 0.65
CA GLY A 264 12.19 8.20 0.45
C GLY A 264 12.48 8.62 -1.00
N LEU A 265 11.88 8.01 -2.02
CA LEU A 265 12.16 8.34 -3.42
C LEU A 265 11.45 9.63 -3.87
N ASN A 266 12.20 10.53 -4.51
CA ASN A 266 11.67 11.75 -5.10
C ASN A 266 11.55 11.58 -6.62
N LEU A 267 10.36 11.18 -7.09
CA LEU A 267 10.13 10.88 -8.52
C LEU A 267 9.48 12.05 -9.29
N HIS A 268 9.02 13.10 -8.61
CA HIS A 268 8.29 14.20 -9.21
C HIS A 268 9.08 15.03 -10.24
N TYR A 269 10.40 15.03 -10.18
CA TYR A 269 11.24 15.68 -11.22
C TYR A 269 11.38 14.80 -12.46
N LEU A 270 11.08 13.51 -12.35
CA LEU A 270 11.41 12.47 -13.30
C LEU A 270 10.18 11.98 -14.05
N SER A 271 9.04 11.98 -13.37
CA SER A 271 7.77 11.56 -13.95
C SER A 271 6.61 12.39 -13.42
N HIS A 272 5.63 12.57 -14.27
CA HIS A 272 4.31 13.07 -13.92
C HIS A 272 3.23 11.99 -14.12
N ARG A 273 3.62 10.77 -14.53
CA ARG A 273 2.74 9.64 -14.81
C ARG A 273 2.93 8.54 -13.79
N LEU A 274 1.85 8.17 -13.14
CA LEU A 274 1.84 7.10 -12.14
C LEU A 274 0.67 6.16 -12.42
N ILE A 275 0.95 4.85 -12.40
CA ILE A 275 -0.06 3.81 -12.60
C ILE A 275 -0.04 2.91 -11.35
N HIS A 276 -1.17 2.81 -10.68
CA HIS A 276 -1.41 1.77 -9.69
C HIS A 276 -1.88 0.51 -10.42
N PHE A 277 -1.01 -0.46 -10.56
CA PHE A 277 -1.35 -1.72 -11.23
C PHE A 277 -2.27 -2.58 -10.37
N ASP A 278 -1.99 -2.63 -9.08
CA ASP A 278 -2.91 -3.09 -8.04
C ASP A 278 -3.24 -1.96 -7.08
N ILE A 279 -4.37 -2.09 -6.42
CA ILE A 279 -4.92 -1.06 -5.56
C ILE A 279 -4.55 -1.37 -4.11
N PRO A 280 -3.89 -0.45 -3.39
CA PRO A 280 -3.60 -0.63 -1.98
C PRO A 280 -4.89 -0.73 -1.16
N TRP A 281 -4.83 -1.47 -0.04
CA TRP A 281 -5.92 -1.54 0.93
C TRP A 281 -5.73 -0.56 2.09
N SER A 282 -4.86 0.42 1.93
CA SER A 282 -4.51 1.43 2.92
C SER A 282 -4.48 2.82 2.28
N LEU A 283 -5.16 3.78 2.90
CA LEU A 283 -5.16 5.18 2.49
C LEU A 283 -3.78 5.82 2.65
N MET A 284 -3.01 5.38 3.65
CA MET A 284 -1.63 5.81 3.86
C MET A 284 -0.74 5.40 2.68
N VAL A 285 -0.92 4.18 2.14
CA VAL A 285 -0.17 3.72 0.96
C VAL A 285 -0.55 4.52 -0.29
N PHE A 286 -1.83 4.88 -0.46
CA PHE A 286 -2.24 5.79 -1.54
C PHE A 286 -1.49 7.12 -1.45
N GLN A 287 -1.47 7.75 -0.27
CA GLN A 287 -0.73 9.00 -0.05
C GLN A 287 0.77 8.84 -0.35
N GLN A 288 1.37 7.77 0.14
CA GLN A 288 2.79 7.50 -0.08
C GLN A 288 3.11 7.36 -1.57
N ARG A 289 2.36 6.54 -2.32
CA ARG A 289 2.54 6.36 -3.76
C ARG A 289 2.28 7.67 -4.54
N ASN A 290 1.13 8.30 -4.32
CA ASN A 290 0.74 9.52 -5.02
C ASN A 290 1.70 10.67 -4.73
N GLY A 291 2.14 10.82 -3.48
CA GLY A 291 3.11 11.83 -3.05
C GLY A 291 4.50 11.71 -3.71
N ARG A 292 4.79 10.63 -4.44
CA ARG A 292 6.05 10.49 -5.20
C ARG A 292 6.09 11.37 -6.44
N ILE A 293 4.94 11.65 -7.05
CA ILE A 293 4.83 12.52 -8.24
C ILE A 293 3.98 13.77 -7.98
N ASP A 294 2.98 13.69 -7.10
CA ASP A 294 2.11 14.82 -6.73
C ASP A 294 2.74 15.62 -5.58
N ARG A 295 3.82 16.34 -5.89
CA ARG A 295 4.63 17.05 -4.91
C ARG A 295 4.97 18.45 -5.37
N TYR A 296 5.35 19.30 -4.40
CA TYR A 296 5.90 20.63 -4.68
C TYR A 296 7.09 20.56 -5.66
N GLY A 297 7.08 21.41 -6.67
CA GLY A 297 8.13 21.43 -7.71
C GLY A 297 7.81 20.59 -8.95
N GLN A 298 6.71 19.86 -8.97
CA GLN A 298 6.24 19.16 -10.18
C GLN A 298 5.88 20.16 -11.28
N GLN A 299 6.52 20.02 -12.44
CA GLN A 299 6.38 20.95 -13.59
C GLN A 299 5.24 20.56 -14.54
N LYS A 300 4.79 19.30 -14.49
CA LYS A 300 3.71 18.78 -15.33
C LYS A 300 2.55 18.31 -14.45
N ARG A 301 1.33 18.42 -14.97
CA ARG A 301 0.14 17.93 -14.25
C ARG A 301 0.28 16.44 -13.94
N PRO A 302 0.24 16.00 -12.66
CA PRO A 302 0.29 14.57 -12.31
C PRO A 302 -0.89 13.82 -12.95
N ASP A 303 -0.61 12.75 -13.71
CA ASP A 303 -1.60 11.84 -14.29
C ASP A 303 -1.51 10.49 -13.57
N ILE A 304 -2.49 10.22 -12.72
CA ILE A 304 -2.57 9.04 -11.85
C ILE A 304 -3.66 8.12 -12.39
N ARG A 305 -3.28 6.88 -12.69
CA ARG A 305 -4.17 5.85 -13.22
C ARG A 305 -4.30 4.70 -12.23
N TYR A 306 -5.53 4.25 -12.00
CA TYR A 306 -5.85 3.09 -11.19
C TYR A 306 -6.41 1.98 -12.07
N MET A 307 -5.75 0.81 -12.09
CA MET A 307 -6.16 -0.34 -12.91
C MET A 307 -7.16 -1.18 -12.12
N LEU A 308 -8.41 -1.22 -12.56
CA LEU A 308 -9.50 -1.95 -11.92
C LEU A 308 -9.97 -3.10 -12.82
N ILE A 309 -10.21 -4.26 -12.19
CA ILE A 309 -10.85 -5.39 -12.85
C ILE A 309 -12.34 -5.41 -12.50
N GLU A 310 -13.18 -5.67 -13.48
CA GLU A 310 -14.62 -5.89 -13.31
C GLU A 310 -14.90 -7.38 -13.51
N SER A 311 -15.65 -7.98 -12.59
CA SER A 311 -16.00 -9.40 -12.58
C SER A 311 -17.51 -9.60 -12.55
N ASP A 312 -17.98 -10.69 -13.18
CA ASP A 312 -19.36 -11.14 -13.07
C ASP A 312 -19.64 -11.87 -11.75
N ASN A 313 -18.60 -12.37 -11.07
CA ASN A 313 -18.70 -12.97 -9.75
C ASN A 313 -19.11 -11.91 -8.72
N LYS A 314 -20.29 -12.13 -8.08
CA LYS A 314 -20.91 -11.15 -7.19
C LYS A 314 -20.04 -10.77 -6.01
N ARG A 315 -19.29 -11.72 -5.44
CA ARG A 315 -18.41 -11.47 -4.30
C ARG A 315 -17.24 -10.60 -4.73
N ILE A 316 -16.51 -11.01 -5.77
CA ILE A 316 -15.38 -10.24 -6.32
C ILE A 316 -15.82 -8.82 -6.71
N LYS A 317 -17.02 -8.67 -7.30
CA LYS A 317 -17.59 -7.37 -7.63
C LYS A 317 -17.82 -6.49 -6.39
N GLY A 318 -18.32 -7.08 -5.29
CA GLY A 318 -18.50 -6.38 -4.02
C GLY A 318 -17.17 -5.92 -3.42
N ASP A 319 -16.20 -6.81 -3.38
CA ASP A 319 -14.86 -6.56 -2.85
C ASP A 319 -14.15 -5.43 -3.65
N MET A 320 -14.24 -5.49 -4.98
CA MET A 320 -13.72 -4.43 -5.85
C MET A 320 -14.43 -3.09 -5.66
N ARG A 321 -15.71 -3.08 -5.30
CA ARG A 321 -16.45 -1.84 -5.00
C ARG A 321 -15.92 -1.19 -3.72
N ILE A 322 -15.60 -1.96 -2.67
CA ILE A 322 -14.99 -1.45 -1.45
C ILE A 322 -13.66 -0.76 -1.76
N ILE A 323 -12.83 -1.40 -2.59
CA ILE A 323 -11.54 -0.83 -3.02
C ILE A 323 -11.74 0.48 -3.82
N GLU A 324 -12.75 0.54 -4.67
CA GLU A 324 -13.07 1.75 -5.45
C GLU A 324 -13.51 2.92 -4.55
N ILE A 325 -14.26 2.62 -3.48
CA ILE A 325 -14.64 3.62 -2.48
C ILE A 325 -13.40 4.23 -1.83
N LEU A 326 -12.37 3.43 -1.50
CA LEU A 326 -11.13 3.95 -0.94
C LEU A 326 -10.45 4.99 -1.87
N ILE A 327 -10.43 4.75 -3.19
CA ILE A 327 -9.88 5.70 -4.15
C ILE A 327 -10.65 7.03 -4.11
N THR A 328 -11.98 6.95 -4.09
CA THR A 328 -12.85 8.13 -4.07
C THR A 328 -12.67 8.91 -2.78
N LYS A 329 -12.62 8.22 -1.64
CA LYS A 329 -12.46 8.82 -0.31
C LYS A 329 -11.08 9.43 -0.12
N GLU A 330 -10.01 8.81 -0.63
CA GLU A 330 -8.67 9.40 -0.60
C GLU A 330 -8.66 10.76 -1.30
N GLU A 331 -9.31 10.86 -2.45
CA GLU A 331 -9.37 12.13 -3.19
C GLU A 331 -10.21 13.19 -2.48
N GLN A 332 -11.37 12.81 -1.91
CA GLN A 332 -12.23 13.71 -1.15
C GLN A 332 -11.53 14.19 0.11
N ALA A 333 -10.94 13.30 0.90
CA ALA A 333 -10.25 13.64 2.12
C ALA A 333 -9.04 14.54 1.88
N LEU A 334 -8.28 14.30 0.82
CA LEU A 334 -7.16 15.18 0.47
C LEU A 334 -7.62 16.61 0.19
N LYS A 335 -8.81 16.78 -0.40
CA LYS A 335 -9.38 18.11 -0.68
C LYS A 335 -9.96 18.76 0.57
N ASN A 336 -10.68 18.01 1.40
CA ASN A 336 -11.47 18.52 2.51
C ASN A 336 -10.67 18.58 3.81
N ILE A 337 -10.03 17.47 4.18
CA ILE A 337 -9.34 17.28 5.46
C ILE A 337 -7.83 17.54 5.30
N GLY A 338 -7.23 17.09 4.20
CA GLY A 338 -5.80 17.15 3.92
C GLY A 338 -5.04 15.87 4.29
N ASP A 339 -5.64 14.99 5.09
CA ASP A 339 -5.05 13.71 5.52
C ASP A 339 -6.07 12.56 5.40
N PRO A 340 -6.02 11.74 4.34
CA PRO A 340 -6.93 10.62 4.17
C PRO A 340 -6.83 9.51 5.24
N SER A 341 -5.65 9.35 5.88
CA SER A 341 -5.47 8.28 6.89
C SER A 341 -6.42 8.44 8.11
N LEU A 342 -6.89 9.64 8.32
CA LEU A 342 -7.82 9.94 9.41
C LEU A 342 -9.23 9.38 9.19
N LEU A 343 -9.62 9.10 7.95
CA LEU A 343 -10.97 8.57 7.64
C LEU A 343 -11.22 7.19 8.23
N LEU A 344 -10.21 6.34 8.26
CA LEU A 344 -10.31 5.01 8.86
C LEU A 344 -10.06 5.02 10.37
N GLY A 345 -9.60 6.15 10.92
CA GLY A 345 -9.23 6.26 12.34
C GLY A 345 -8.11 5.29 12.76
N LYS A 346 -7.28 4.89 11.78
CA LYS A 346 -6.14 4.00 11.98
C LYS A 346 -4.85 4.74 11.60
N PHE A 347 -3.76 4.38 12.27
CA PHE A 347 -2.49 5.12 12.19
C PHE A 347 -1.31 4.25 11.73
N THR A 348 -1.58 2.98 11.44
CA THR A 348 -0.63 2.07 10.80
C THR A 348 -1.22 1.52 9.51
N ILE A 349 -0.36 1.19 8.55
CA ILE A 349 -0.77 0.58 7.28
C ILE A 349 -1.46 -0.75 7.56
N GLU A 350 -0.91 -1.53 8.48
CA GLU A 350 -1.40 -2.86 8.87
C GLU A 350 -2.83 -2.79 9.45
N ASP A 351 -3.11 -1.79 10.29
CA ASP A 351 -4.44 -1.62 10.89
C ASP A 351 -5.48 -1.14 9.86
N GLU A 352 -5.10 -0.23 8.95
CA GLU A 352 -5.97 0.16 7.83
C GLU A 352 -6.30 -1.04 6.93
N GLU A 353 -5.28 -1.83 6.56
CA GLU A 353 -5.45 -3.03 5.76
C GLU A 353 -6.34 -4.07 6.45
N LEU A 354 -6.22 -4.20 7.78
CA LEU A 354 -7.05 -5.11 8.56
C LEU A 354 -8.53 -4.69 8.52
N VAL A 355 -8.83 -3.41 8.69
CA VAL A 355 -10.21 -2.89 8.60
C VAL A 355 -10.81 -3.16 7.23
N VAL A 356 -10.08 -2.89 6.16
CA VAL A 356 -10.54 -3.17 4.79
C VAL A 356 -10.74 -4.67 4.57
N ALA A 357 -9.81 -5.49 5.05
CA ALA A 357 -9.89 -6.94 5.00
C ALA A 357 -11.14 -7.48 5.72
N GLU A 358 -11.40 -7.03 6.94
CA GLU A 358 -12.57 -7.41 7.73
C GLU A 358 -13.87 -6.98 7.04
N THR A 359 -13.89 -5.82 6.41
CA THR A 359 -15.03 -5.33 5.63
C THR A 359 -15.33 -6.24 4.44
N ILE A 360 -14.30 -6.61 3.68
CA ILE A 360 -14.39 -7.53 2.54
C ILE A 360 -14.85 -8.92 3.01
N GLU A 361 -14.26 -9.45 4.07
CA GLU A 361 -14.57 -10.78 4.60
C GLU A 361 -15.99 -10.91 5.16
N SER A 362 -16.46 -9.86 5.83
CA SER A 362 -17.83 -9.85 6.38
C SER A 362 -18.91 -9.79 5.27
N GLY A 363 -18.51 -9.51 4.02
CA GLY A 363 -19.44 -9.26 2.93
C GLY A 363 -20.32 -8.04 3.22
N SER A 364 -19.81 -7.08 3.98
CA SER A 364 -20.51 -5.86 4.34
C SER A 364 -20.95 -5.11 3.09
N ASP A 365 -22.15 -4.51 3.16
CA ASP A 365 -22.63 -3.69 2.07
C ASP A 365 -21.68 -2.50 1.85
N SER A 366 -21.28 -2.31 0.60
CA SER A 366 -20.39 -1.21 0.20
C SER A 366 -20.93 0.16 0.62
N ASP A 367 -22.27 0.33 0.64
CA ASP A 367 -22.89 1.58 1.04
C ASP A 367 -22.75 1.84 2.55
N VAL A 368 -22.73 0.78 3.38
CA VAL A 368 -22.47 0.88 4.82
C VAL A 368 -21.01 1.26 5.07
N PHE A 369 -20.09 0.68 4.32
CA PHE A 369 -18.66 1.05 4.42
C PHE A 369 -18.44 2.51 4.01
N GLU A 370 -19.06 2.96 2.92
CA GLU A 370 -19.01 4.35 2.48
C GLU A 370 -19.53 5.32 3.55
N GLN A 371 -20.69 5.02 4.16
CA GLN A 371 -21.25 5.81 5.25
C GLN A 371 -20.36 5.85 6.49
N THR A 372 -19.68 4.76 6.81
CA THR A 372 -18.73 4.73 7.94
C THR A 372 -17.57 5.69 7.72
N LEU A 373 -17.09 5.80 6.49
CA LEU A 373 -16.04 6.75 6.12
C LEU A 373 -16.56 8.20 6.09
N ASP A 374 -17.83 8.43 5.72
CA ASP A 374 -18.44 9.77 5.70
C ASP A 374 -18.68 10.31 7.12
N ALA A 375 -19.02 9.47 8.08
CA ALA A 375 -19.24 9.86 9.47
C ALA A 375 -17.96 10.42 10.12
N GLY A 376 -16.79 10.15 9.56
CA GLY A 376 -15.52 10.73 9.98
C GLY A 376 -15.25 12.14 9.47
N GLU A 377 -16.09 12.69 8.57
CA GLU A 377 -15.85 14.01 7.95
C GLU A 377 -16.46 15.21 8.71
N ASP A 378 -17.58 15.01 9.43
CA ASP A 378 -18.45 16.12 9.85
C ASP A 378 -18.01 16.91 11.11
N ASP A 379 -17.12 16.38 11.97
CA ASP A 379 -16.71 17.09 13.22
C ASP A 379 -15.21 16.88 13.53
N PHE A 380 -14.38 16.99 12.52
CA PHE A 380 -13.02 16.48 12.56
C PHE A 380 -11.98 17.55 12.87
N ASP A 381 -11.51 17.63 14.14
CA ASP A 381 -10.21 18.23 14.47
C ASP A 381 -9.12 17.14 14.33
N PRO A 382 -8.20 17.29 13.37
CA PRO A 382 -7.10 16.32 13.15
C PRO A 382 -6.27 16.06 14.40
N PHE A 383 -6.24 17.02 15.31
CA PHE A 383 -5.49 16.92 16.55
C PHE A 383 -6.28 16.23 17.67
N GLU A 384 -7.59 16.53 17.80
CA GLU A 384 -8.48 15.82 18.72
C GLU A 384 -8.62 14.33 18.36
N ALA A 385 -8.70 14.00 17.09
CA ALA A 385 -8.74 12.62 16.63
C ALA A 385 -7.43 11.87 16.94
N LEU A 386 -6.29 12.52 16.80
CA LEU A 386 -4.99 12.00 17.20
C LEU A 386 -4.97 11.66 18.69
N MET A 387 -5.49 12.57 19.53
CA MET A 387 -5.53 12.40 20.97
C MET A 387 -6.56 11.37 21.43
N ALA A 388 -7.72 11.30 20.76
CA ALA A 388 -8.76 10.32 21.06
C ALA A 388 -8.33 8.87 20.69
N ALA A 389 -7.54 8.72 19.65
CA ALA A 389 -6.96 7.42 19.27
C ALA A 389 -5.89 6.98 20.30
N ALA A 390 -5.10 7.91 20.79
CA ALA A 390 -4.09 7.64 21.82
C ALA A 390 -4.66 7.14 23.16
N GLY A 391 -5.94 7.47 23.46
CA GLY A 391 -6.60 7.08 24.71
C GLY A 391 -7.42 5.78 24.66
N LYS A 392 -7.65 5.20 23.48
CA LYS A 392 -8.54 4.02 23.32
C LYS A 392 -7.83 2.66 23.30
N GLU A 393 -6.53 2.60 23.17
CA GLU A 393 -5.79 1.34 23.00
C GLU A 393 -5.46 0.58 24.30
N GLU A 394 -5.73 1.14 25.50
CA GLU A 394 -5.38 0.44 26.75
C GLU A 394 -6.26 -0.78 27.07
N ASP A 395 -7.48 -0.86 26.55
CA ASP A 395 -8.39 -1.99 26.80
C ASP A 395 -8.16 -3.22 25.87
N GLU A 396 -7.46 -3.04 24.74
CA GLU A 396 -7.21 -4.14 23.80
C GLU A 396 -5.83 -4.80 23.98
N ASP A 397 -4.82 -4.08 24.44
CA ASP A 397 -3.47 -4.63 24.63
C ASP A 397 -3.36 -5.57 25.85
N GLU A 398 -4.17 -5.43 26.90
CA GLU A 398 -4.23 -6.42 27.98
C GLU A 398 -4.81 -7.77 27.53
N LYS A 399 -5.68 -7.79 26.52
CA LYS A 399 -6.22 -9.03 25.94
C LYS A 399 -5.31 -9.70 24.92
N LYS A 400 -4.39 -8.93 24.29
CA LYS A 400 -3.44 -9.47 23.29
C LYS A 400 -2.18 -10.04 23.91
N SER A 401 -1.79 -9.63 25.14
CA SER A 401 -0.58 -10.11 25.80
C SER A 401 -0.65 -11.58 26.27
N GLU A 402 -1.84 -12.18 26.35
CA GLU A 402 -2.01 -13.61 26.70
C GLU A 402 -1.99 -14.57 25.50
N ILE A 403 -1.94 -14.08 24.27
CA ILE A 403 -2.05 -14.92 23.04
C ILE A 403 -0.73 -15.00 22.25
N VAL A 404 0.31 -14.25 22.61
CA VAL A 404 1.55 -14.22 21.82
C VAL A 404 2.66 -15.05 22.44
N SER A 405 2.58 -16.34 22.19
CA SER A 405 3.76 -17.22 22.13
C SER A 405 3.54 -18.30 21.07
N ASP A 406 3.48 -17.91 19.80
CA ASP A 406 3.86 -18.80 18.69
C ASP A 406 4.03 -17.99 17.40
N GLU A 407 5.11 -18.28 16.70
CA GLU A 407 5.67 -17.70 15.49
C GLU A 407 4.63 -17.13 14.51
N THR A 408 4.64 -15.81 14.35
CA THR A 408 3.76 -15.06 13.45
C THR A 408 4.02 -15.40 11.99
N LEU A 409 2.95 -15.54 11.22
CA LEU A 409 2.94 -15.76 9.75
C LEU A 409 3.65 -14.65 8.94
N PHE A 410 3.92 -13.52 9.58
CA PHE A 410 4.64 -12.37 8.99
C PHE A 410 6.16 -12.47 9.13
N SER A 411 6.70 -13.47 9.84
CA SER A 411 8.16 -13.61 10.02
C SER A 411 8.93 -13.82 8.72
N ASP A 412 8.29 -14.29 7.65
CA ASP A 412 8.95 -14.48 6.36
C ASP A 412 9.08 -13.19 5.53
N ILE A 413 8.28 -12.16 5.84
CA ILE A 413 8.42 -10.81 5.28
C ILE A 413 9.43 -10.01 6.11
N ASP A 414 9.45 -10.20 7.43
CA ASP A 414 10.38 -9.56 8.36
C ASP A 414 11.77 -10.21 8.41
N CYS A 415 11.92 -11.47 8.03
CA CYS A 415 13.25 -12.10 7.91
C CYS A 415 14.16 -11.41 6.89
N ILE A 416 13.59 -10.69 5.93
CA ILE A 416 14.38 -9.86 4.99
C ILE A 416 14.84 -8.55 5.65
N ARG A 417 14.15 -8.08 6.70
CA ARG A 417 14.51 -6.85 7.44
C ARG A 417 15.64 -7.03 8.47
N HIS A 418 15.96 -8.26 8.89
CA HIS A 418 16.84 -8.48 10.04
C HIS A 418 18.14 -9.24 9.75
N SER A 419 18.45 -9.57 8.51
CA SER A 419 19.64 -10.37 8.16
C SER A 419 20.81 -9.58 7.58
N HIS A 420 20.92 -8.26 7.82
CA HIS A 420 22.15 -7.53 7.55
C HIS A 420 22.42 -6.50 8.66
N ILE A 421 23.23 -6.92 9.63
CA ILE A 421 24.27 -6.15 10.30
C ILE A 421 25.59 -6.74 9.87
#